data_cb89895503a9ffbbe68fd5a5f40688e5
#
_entry.id   cb89895503a9ffbbe68fd5a5f40688e5
#
_cell.length_a   1.000
_cell.length_b   1.000
_cell.length_c   1.000
_cell.angle_alpha   90.00
_cell.angle_beta   90.00
_cell.angle_gamma   90.00
#
_symmetry.space_group_name_H-M   'P 1'
#
loop_
_entity.id
_entity.type
_entity.pdbx_description
1 polymer ?
#
loop_
_entity_poly.entity_id
_entity_poly.type
_entity_poly.pdbx_seq_one_letter_code
_entity_poly.pdbx_strand_id
1 'polypeptide(L)'
;RDTDRSRGLGDVYKRQVILSGGIGSRMGSNIPKQYIMVAGRPIISYCIDKFVQSNEIDALVIALDKQWIDFIQPHVAMLQLPVYYAEPGETRQHTIYNALKLIRSHGGVDDDVVIIHDSVRPLVSSQVIHDCICGCIANDAAIATISVKDTIYMSTEGNCITDVPKRSTLHAGQTPEAFKLGKYLKIHEERSYEEIAAVTGGAEFAFRCGMKVFLSKGEELSLIHI
;
A
#
# COMPACT_ATOMS: atom_id res chain seq x y z
N ARG A 1 -17.05 19.18 10.55
CA ARG A 1 -16.40 20.49 10.28
C ARG A 1 -15.15 20.17 9.50
N ASP A 2 -15.20 20.39 8.19
CA ASP A 2 -14.03 20.39 7.33
C ASP A 2 -13.07 21.46 7.84
N THR A 3 -11.96 21.02 8.41
CA THR A 3 -10.83 21.92 8.61
C THR A 3 -10.15 22.06 7.27
N ASP A 4 -10.64 23.03 6.47
CA ASP A 4 -9.95 23.56 5.32
C ASP A 4 -8.65 24.21 5.82
N ARG A 5 -7.59 23.41 5.99
CA ARG A 5 -6.24 23.94 6.12
C ARG A 5 -5.94 24.59 4.79
N SER A 6 -5.90 25.92 4.77
CA SER A 6 -5.52 26.69 3.60
C SER A 6 -4.23 26.12 3.01
N ARG A 7 -4.32 25.54 1.81
CA ARG A 7 -3.16 25.03 1.08
C ARG A 7 -2.23 26.20 0.78
N GLY A 8 -1.12 26.29 1.51
CA GLY A 8 0.03 27.06 1.05
C GLY A 8 0.52 26.44 -0.27
N LEU A 9 0.94 27.26 -1.22
CA LEU A 9 1.63 26.82 -2.44
C LEU A 9 2.86 25.98 -2.03
N GLY A 10 2.72 24.64 -2.00
CA GLY A 10 3.81 23.71 -1.67
C GLY A 10 3.48 22.52 -0.78
N ASP A 11 2.30 22.43 -0.16
CA ASP A 11 1.95 21.31 0.70
C ASP A 11 1.36 20.14 -0.12
N VAL A 12 2.18 19.11 -0.30
CA VAL A 12 1.75 17.82 -0.88
C VAL A 12 1.01 17.02 0.18
N TYR A 13 -0.28 16.76 -0.03
CA TYR A 13 -1.07 15.90 0.87
C TYR A 13 -0.66 14.43 0.72
N LYS A 14 -0.53 13.75 1.86
CA LYS A 14 -0.13 12.36 1.97
C LYS A 14 -1.29 11.54 2.49
N ARG A 15 -1.81 10.66 1.65
CA ARG A 15 -3.00 9.84 1.93
C ARG A 15 -2.60 8.38 2.04
N GLN A 16 -2.73 7.83 3.26
CA GLN A 16 -2.44 6.44 3.51
C GLN A 16 -3.64 5.56 3.10
N VAL A 17 -3.39 4.53 2.31
CA VAL A 17 -4.36 3.45 2.02
C VAL A 17 -3.88 2.16 2.68
N ILE A 18 -4.69 1.63 3.60
CA ILE A 18 -4.49 0.32 4.21
C ILE A 18 -5.37 -0.69 3.48
N LEU A 19 -4.75 -1.67 2.82
CA LEU A 19 -5.45 -2.74 2.12
C LEU A 19 -5.89 -3.84 3.08
N SER A 20 -7.19 -3.98 3.27
CA SER A 20 -7.81 -4.90 4.25
C SER A 20 -8.96 -5.73 3.66
N GLY A 21 -9.10 -5.79 2.32
CA GLY A 21 -10.16 -6.54 1.64
C GLY A 21 -9.89 -8.05 1.45
N GLY A 22 -8.69 -8.53 1.79
CA GLY A 22 -8.32 -9.93 1.59
C GLY A 22 -9.04 -10.88 2.57
N ILE A 23 -9.62 -11.96 2.05
CA ILE A 23 -10.35 -12.99 2.84
C ILE A 23 -9.44 -14.02 3.53
N GLY A 24 -8.14 -14.02 3.23
CA GLY A 24 -7.17 -14.89 3.92
C GLY A 24 -7.32 -16.39 3.65
N SER A 25 -7.83 -16.79 2.49
CA SER A 25 -8.18 -18.19 2.10
C SER A 25 -7.10 -19.23 2.40
N ARG A 26 -5.82 -18.83 2.42
CA ARG A 26 -4.66 -19.72 2.69
C ARG A 26 -4.55 -20.20 4.14
N MET A 27 -5.23 -19.58 5.10
CA MET A 27 -5.11 -19.94 6.52
C MET A 27 -6.22 -20.84 7.05
N GLY A 28 -7.26 -21.13 6.26
CA GLY A 28 -8.40 -21.95 6.71
C GLY A 28 -9.18 -21.36 7.91
N SER A 29 -8.95 -20.09 8.25
CA SER A 29 -9.63 -19.38 9.33
C SER A 29 -10.91 -18.74 8.82
N ASN A 30 -11.96 -18.76 9.63
CA ASN A 30 -13.22 -18.05 9.36
C ASN A 30 -13.09 -16.52 9.54
N ILE A 31 -11.98 -16.03 10.12
CA ILE A 31 -11.71 -14.61 10.34
C ILE A 31 -10.51 -14.21 9.46
N PRO A 32 -10.61 -13.16 8.61
CA PRO A 32 -9.49 -12.66 7.84
C PRO A 32 -8.32 -12.24 8.75
N LYS A 33 -7.08 -12.51 8.31
CA LYS A 33 -5.85 -12.34 9.10
C LYS A 33 -5.73 -10.97 9.77
N GLN A 34 -6.11 -9.92 9.07
CA GLN A 34 -6.01 -8.54 9.54
C GLN A 34 -6.88 -8.25 10.76
N TYR A 35 -7.92 -9.06 11.00
CA TYR A 35 -8.86 -8.91 12.12
C TYR A 35 -8.58 -9.89 13.26
N ILE A 36 -7.56 -10.76 13.14
CA ILE A 36 -7.12 -11.63 14.24
C ILE A 36 -6.64 -10.75 15.39
N MET A 37 -7.10 -11.09 16.60
CA MET A 37 -6.75 -10.38 17.82
C MET A 37 -5.38 -10.81 18.33
N VAL A 38 -4.50 -9.85 18.55
CA VAL A 38 -3.17 -10.03 19.14
C VAL A 38 -3.06 -9.05 20.31
N ALA A 39 -2.77 -9.54 21.51
CA ALA A 39 -2.68 -8.71 22.74
C ALA A 39 -3.90 -7.78 22.93
N GLY A 40 -5.11 -8.30 22.65
CA GLY A 40 -6.38 -7.57 22.84
C GLY A 40 -6.74 -6.58 21.72
N ARG A 41 -5.99 -6.53 20.62
CA ARG A 41 -6.24 -5.62 19.48
C ARG A 41 -6.12 -6.35 18.14
N PRO A 42 -6.89 -5.99 17.10
CA PRO A 42 -6.74 -6.59 15.78
C PRO A 42 -5.41 -6.17 15.11
N ILE A 43 -4.81 -7.06 14.33
CA ILE A 43 -3.52 -6.80 13.66
C ILE A 43 -3.52 -5.49 12.87
N ILE A 44 -4.60 -5.18 12.15
CA ILE A 44 -4.72 -3.95 11.37
C ILE A 44 -4.53 -2.69 12.22
N SER A 45 -4.96 -2.69 13.49
CA SER A 45 -4.82 -1.52 14.36
C SER A 45 -3.36 -1.17 14.64
N TYR A 46 -2.48 -2.16 14.72
CA TYR A 46 -1.04 -1.92 14.86
C TYR A 46 -0.44 -1.29 13.60
N CYS A 47 -0.91 -1.70 12.40
CA CYS A 47 -0.51 -1.03 11.15
C CYS A 47 -0.95 0.44 11.14
N ILE A 48 -2.21 0.71 11.48
CA ILE A 48 -2.77 2.07 11.52
C ILE A 48 -1.94 2.95 12.46
N ASP A 49 -1.64 2.44 13.68
CA ASP A 49 -0.82 3.18 14.65
C ASP A 49 0.53 3.58 14.08
N LYS A 50 1.21 2.72 13.31
CA LYS A 50 2.52 3.03 12.73
C LYS A 50 2.47 4.23 11.78
N PHE A 51 1.46 4.31 10.94
CA PHE A 51 1.30 5.44 10.02
C PHE A 51 0.88 6.71 10.75
N VAL A 52 -0.02 6.63 11.72
CA VAL A 52 -0.42 7.78 12.53
C VAL A 52 0.75 8.32 13.36
N GLN A 53 1.52 7.44 14.01
CA GLN A 53 2.69 7.80 14.82
C GLN A 53 3.86 8.36 13.99
N SER A 54 3.92 8.07 12.68
CA SER A 54 4.93 8.65 11.80
C SER A 54 4.77 10.17 11.64
N ASN A 55 3.56 10.70 11.88
CA ASN A 55 3.19 12.10 11.61
C ASN A 55 3.39 12.53 10.14
N GLU A 56 3.45 11.56 9.23
CA GLU A 56 3.71 11.79 7.79
C GLU A 56 2.44 11.82 6.95
N ILE A 57 1.28 11.42 7.52
CA ILE A 57 0.04 11.28 6.76
C ILE A 57 -1.01 12.32 7.17
N ASP A 58 -1.79 12.79 6.20
CA ASP A 58 -2.84 13.80 6.38
C ASP A 58 -4.25 13.17 6.39
N ALA A 59 -4.42 11.98 5.84
CA ALA A 59 -5.67 11.22 5.83
C ALA A 59 -5.42 9.71 5.74
N LEU A 60 -6.37 8.93 6.25
CA LEU A 60 -6.37 7.47 6.22
C LEU A 60 -7.55 6.96 5.38
N VAL A 61 -7.29 6.08 4.44
CA VAL A 61 -8.29 5.28 3.72
C VAL A 61 -8.10 3.82 4.10
N ILE A 62 -9.16 3.16 4.55
CA ILE A 62 -9.13 1.74 4.84
C ILE A 62 -9.99 1.03 3.80
N ALA A 63 -9.36 0.20 2.97
CA ALA A 63 -10.08 -0.59 1.97
C ALA A 63 -10.50 -1.93 2.59
N LEU A 64 -11.77 -2.04 2.97
CA LEU A 64 -12.33 -3.19 3.67
C LEU A 64 -13.78 -3.45 3.27
N ASP A 65 -14.25 -4.69 3.48
CA ASP A 65 -15.65 -5.02 3.34
C ASP A 65 -16.50 -4.32 4.42
N LYS A 66 -17.68 -3.84 4.04
CA LYS A 66 -18.60 -3.07 4.90
C LYS A 66 -18.93 -3.75 6.23
N GLN A 67 -19.01 -5.07 6.26
CA GLN A 67 -19.26 -5.84 7.48
C GLN A 67 -18.21 -5.63 8.58
N TRP A 68 -17.00 -5.16 8.23
CA TRP A 68 -15.90 -4.94 9.17
C TRP A 68 -15.78 -3.49 9.65
N ILE A 69 -16.61 -2.56 9.14
CA ILE A 69 -16.52 -1.13 9.51
C ILE A 69 -16.77 -0.97 11.01
N ASP A 70 -17.86 -1.53 11.53
CA ASP A 70 -18.22 -1.42 12.96
C ASP A 70 -17.15 -2.05 13.86
N PHE A 71 -16.48 -3.11 13.38
CA PHE A 71 -15.38 -3.74 14.12
C PHE A 71 -14.13 -2.85 14.18
N ILE A 72 -13.83 -2.12 13.12
CA ILE A 72 -12.64 -1.24 13.04
C ILE A 72 -12.89 0.15 13.64
N GLN A 73 -14.12 0.64 13.59
CA GLN A 73 -14.46 1.99 14.00
C GLN A 73 -13.96 2.38 15.40
N PRO A 74 -14.05 1.55 16.45
CA PRO A 74 -13.50 1.88 17.78
C PRO A 74 -11.99 2.13 17.79
N HIS A 75 -11.26 1.52 16.86
CA HIS A 75 -9.79 1.64 16.76
C HIS A 75 -9.34 2.91 16.01
N VAL A 76 -10.25 3.57 15.30
CA VAL A 76 -9.94 4.79 14.54
C VAL A 76 -10.71 6.03 15.02
N ALA A 77 -11.68 5.87 15.90
CA ALA A 77 -12.58 6.94 16.35
C ALA A 77 -11.85 8.11 17.03
N MET A 78 -10.68 7.86 17.66
CA MET A 78 -9.90 8.87 18.37
C MET A 78 -8.78 9.50 17.52
N LEU A 79 -8.67 9.11 16.25
CA LEU A 79 -7.65 9.68 15.35
C LEU A 79 -7.98 11.14 15.02
N GLN A 80 -6.96 11.99 15.03
CA GLN A 80 -7.09 13.43 14.73
C GLN A 80 -6.94 13.74 13.24
N LEU A 81 -7.16 12.76 12.37
CA LEU A 81 -7.11 12.88 10.92
C LEU A 81 -8.36 12.27 10.28
N PRO A 82 -8.76 12.71 9.08
CA PRO A 82 -9.89 12.13 8.36
C PRO A 82 -9.68 10.64 8.05
N VAL A 83 -10.71 9.84 8.30
CA VAL A 83 -10.73 8.41 7.98
C VAL A 83 -11.85 8.13 7.00
N TYR A 84 -11.54 7.44 5.91
CA TYR A 84 -12.48 7.05 4.85
C TYR A 84 -12.44 5.54 4.65
N TYR A 85 -13.55 4.97 4.16
CA TYR A 85 -13.67 3.54 3.88
C TYR A 85 -13.90 3.32 2.39
N ALA A 86 -13.01 2.56 1.74
CA ALA A 86 -13.14 2.16 0.35
C ALA A 86 -13.64 0.71 0.26
N GLU A 87 -14.48 0.42 -0.73
CA GLU A 87 -14.90 -0.95 -1.01
C GLU A 87 -13.73 -1.73 -1.65
N PRO A 88 -13.50 -2.99 -1.22
CA PRO A 88 -12.52 -3.83 -1.89
C PRO A 88 -12.99 -4.17 -3.31
N GLY A 89 -12.04 -4.37 -4.21
CA GLY A 89 -12.28 -4.93 -5.54
C GLY A 89 -11.97 -6.42 -5.57
N GLU A 90 -12.22 -7.08 -6.70
CA GLU A 90 -11.95 -8.50 -6.88
C GLU A 90 -10.46 -8.84 -6.76
N THR A 91 -9.58 -7.91 -7.14
CA THR A 91 -8.13 -8.06 -7.00
C THR A 91 -7.54 -6.94 -6.14
N ARG A 92 -6.28 -7.12 -5.73
CA ARG A 92 -5.52 -6.08 -5.01
C ARG A 92 -5.52 -4.75 -5.78
N GLN A 93 -5.31 -4.79 -7.11
CA GLN A 93 -5.26 -3.58 -7.93
C GLN A 93 -6.63 -2.90 -8.08
N HIS A 94 -7.72 -3.67 -8.21
CA HIS A 94 -9.06 -3.09 -8.21
C HIS A 94 -9.42 -2.45 -6.86
N THR A 95 -8.95 -3.05 -5.75
CA THR A 95 -9.09 -2.45 -4.42
C THR A 95 -8.35 -1.12 -4.33
N ILE A 96 -7.13 -1.05 -4.86
CA ILE A 96 -6.35 0.19 -4.94
C ILE A 96 -7.09 1.22 -5.79
N TYR A 97 -7.57 0.84 -6.97
CA TYR A 97 -8.30 1.73 -7.88
C TYR A 97 -9.55 2.32 -7.22
N ASN A 98 -10.32 1.53 -6.47
CA ASN A 98 -11.47 2.03 -5.70
C ASN A 98 -11.03 3.06 -4.65
N ALA A 99 -9.93 2.83 -3.93
CA ALA A 99 -9.39 3.78 -2.98
C ALA A 99 -8.92 5.09 -3.65
N LEU A 100 -8.27 5.00 -4.83
CA LEU A 100 -7.84 6.18 -5.60
C LEU A 100 -9.04 7.04 -6.04
N LYS A 101 -10.12 6.41 -6.54
CA LYS A 101 -11.37 7.11 -6.89
C LYS A 101 -11.99 7.79 -5.68
N LEU A 102 -12.03 7.12 -4.54
CA LEU A 102 -12.52 7.70 -3.29
C LEU A 102 -11.69 8.91 -2.86
N ILE A 103 -10.37 8.82 -2.91
CA ILE A 103 -9.46 9.93 -2.62
C ILE A 103 -9.75 11.11 -3.56
N ARG A 104 -9.90 10.86 -4.85
CA ARG A 104 -10.22 11.88 -5.85
C ARG A 104 -11.55 12.58 -5.56
N SER A 105 -12.59 11.83 -5.21
CA SER A 105 -13.90 12.39 -4.86
C SER A 105 -13.91 13.22 -3.58
N HIS A 106 -12.92 13.03 -2.70
CA HIS A 106 -12.71 13.81 -1.48
C HIS A 106 -11.61 14.88 -1.64
N GLY A 107 -11.49 15.45 -2.84
CA GLY A 107 -10.63 16.59 -3.11
C GLY A 107 -9.14 16.28 -3.28
N GLY A 108 -8.78 15.01 -3.53
CA GLY A 108 -7.40 14.64 -3.89
C GLY A 108 -6.98 15.31 -5.20
N VAL A 109 -5.75 15.84 -5.27
CA VAL A 109 -5.18 16.49 -6.46
C VAL A 109 -4.02 15.66 -7.02
N ASP A 110 -3.58 15.97 -8.26
CA ASP A 110 -2.63 15.14 -9.01
C ASP A 110 -1.29 14.95 -8.31
N ASP A 111 -0.82 15.98 -7.60
CA ASP A 111 0.46 15.95 -6.90
C ASP A 111 0.39 15.31 -5.51
N ASP A 112 -0.81 14.99 -4.99
CA ASP A 112 -0.94 14.28 -3.71
C ASP A 112 -0.21 12.93 -3.78
N VAL A 113 0.42 12.53 -2.67
CA VAL A 113 1.06 11.23 -2.53
C VAL A 113 0.07 10.25 -1.91
N VAL A 114 -0.16 9.13 -2.58
CA VAL A 114 -0.93 8.00 -2.05
C VAL A 114 0.03 6.90 -1.63
N ILE A 115 -0.02 6.52 -0.36
CA ILE A 115 0.82 5.47 0.22
C ILE A 115 -0.05 4.21 0.37
N ILE A 116 0.35 3.11 -0.25
CA ILE A 116 -0.35 1.83 -0.20
C ILE A 116 0.38 0.88 0.73
N HIS A 117 -0.34 0.30 1.70
CA HIS A 117 0.25 -0.64 2.65
C HIS A 117 -0.68 -1.80 2.97
N ASP A 118 -0.10 -2.99 3.17
CA ASP A 118 -0.85 -4.19 3.53
C ASP A 118 -1.18 -4.18 5.02
N SER A 119 -2.45 -4.40 5.39
CA SER A 119 -2.95 -4.39 6.78
C SER A 119 -2.32 -5.42 7.71
N VAL A 120 -1.59 -6.39 7.17
CA VAL A 120 -0.93 -7.48 7.93
C VAL A 120 0.59 -7.28 8.07
N ARG A 121 1.10 -6.06 7.87
CA ARG A 121 2.52 -5.70 8.04
C ARG A 121 2.72 -4.64 9.14
N PRO A 122 2.43 -4.98 10.42
CA PRO A 122 2.41 -4.00 11.52
C PRO A 122 3.79 -3.53 12.00
N LEU A 123 4.89 -4.09 11.47
CA LEU A 123 6.25 -3.78 11.94
C LEU A 123 7.00 -2.81 11.03
N VAL A 124 6.29 -2.11 10.13
CA VAL A 124 6.91 -1.05 9.33
C VAL A 124 7.40 0.09 10.24
N SER A 125 8.63 0.58 10.02
CA SER A 125 9.16 1.72 10.77
C SER A 125 8.77 3.06 10.14
N SER A 126 8.80 4.13 10.95
CA SER A 126 8.58 5.49 10.46
C SER A 126 9.63 5.91 9.42
N GLN A 127 10.87 5.39 9.52
CA GLN A 127 11.92 5.67 8.55
C GLN A 127 11.59 5.09 7.16
N VAL A 128 11.10 3.86 7.08
CA VAL A 128 10.67 3.24 5.81
C VAL A 128 9.51 4.01 5.19
N ILE A 129 8.56 4.47 6.01
CA ILE A 129 7.43 5.31 5.55
C ILE A 129 7.97 6.62 4.96
N HIS A 130 8.81 7.32 5.71
CA HIS A 130 9.43 8.59 5.30
C HIS A 130 10.21 8.45 3.98
N ASP A 131 11.12 7.48 3.90
CA ASP A 131 11.98 7.28 2.71
C ASP A 131 11.15 6.95 1.47
N CYS A 132 10.06 6.18 1.62
CA CYS A 132 9.15 5.86 0.54
C CYS A 132 8.40 7.11 0.04
N ILE A 133 7.92 7.96 0.95
CA ILE A 133 7.26 9.24 0.61
C ILE A 133 8.24 10.16 -0.12
N CYS A 134 9.43 10.38 0.44
CA CYS A 134 10.46 11.23 -0.18
C CYS A 134 10.87 10.72 -1.57
N GLY A 135 11.03 9.40 -1.71
CA GLY A 135 11.32 8.77 -2.99
C GLY A 135 10.23 9.02 -4.04
N CYS A 136 8.95 8.97 -3.63
CA CYS A 136 7.81 9.26 -4.51
C CYS A 136 7.76 10.74 -4.89
N ILE A 137 7.99 11.66 -3.96
CA ILE A 137 7.99 13.11 -4.23
C ILE A 137 9.05 13.46 -5.28
N ALA A 138 10.24 12.88 -5.16
CA ALA A 138 11.36 13.12 -6.09
C ALA A 138 11.22 12.40 -7.45
N ASN A 139 10.30 11.43 -7.55
CA ASN A 139 10.06 10.65 -8.76
C ASN A 139 8.55 10.60 -9.06
N ASP A 140 8.04 9.54 -9.65
CA ASP A 140 6.59 9.35 -9.86
C ASP A 140 5.98 8.37 -8.86
N ALA A 141 6.82 7.43 -8.42
CA ALA A 141 6.46 6.39 -7.46
C ALA A 141 7.69 5.95 -6.66
N ALA A 142 7.46 5.26 -5.55
CA ALA A 142 8.48 4.58 -4.78
C ALA A 142 7.94 3.29 -4.17
N ILE A 143 8.82 2.34 -3.93
CA ILE A 143 8.52 1.07 -3.24
C ILE A 143 9.63 0.74 -2.25
N ALA A 144 9.25 0.33 -1.04
CA ALA A 144 10.20 -0.22 -0.09
C ALA A 144 10.72 -1.59 -0.57
N THR A 145 12.03 -1.77 -0.55
CA THR A 145 12.68 -3.00 -1.04
C THR A 145 13.81 -3.45 -0.13
N ILE A 146 14.06 -4.75 -0.09
CA ILE A 146 15.26 -5.34 0.50
C ILE A 146 16.08 -6.05 -0.58
N SER A 147 17.41 -6.03 -0.43
CA SER A 147 18.29 -6.81 -1.31
C SER A 147 18.06 -8.30 -1.11
N VAL A 148 17.99 -9.05 -2.20
CA VAL A 148 17.85 -10.52 -2.15
C VAL A 148 19.13 -11.14 -1.58
N LYS A 149 18.99 -11.99 -0.55
CA LYS A 149 20.10 -12.68 0.13
C LYS A 149 20.37 -14.06 -0.47
N ASP A 150 19.32 -14.75 -0.89
CA ASP A 150 19.41 -16.09 -1.45
C ASP A 150 19.84 -16.06 -2.92
N THR A 151 20.39 -17.17 -3.41
CA THR A 151 20.62 -17.35 -4.84
C THR A 151 19.28 -17.63 -5.52
N ILE A 152 18.94 -16.83 -6.52
CA ILE A 152 17.71 -16.98 -7.31
C ILE A 152 18.03 -17.76 -8.58
N TYR A 153 17.27 -18.79 -8.83
CA TYR A 153 17.32 -19.58 -10.07
C TYR A 153 16.05 -19.30 -10.88
N MET A 154 16.22 -19.01 -12.15
CA MET A 154 15.10 -18.94 -13.09
C MET A 154 14.87 -20.32 -13.71
N SER A 155 13.59 -20.67 -13.94
CA SER A 155 13.19 -21.89 -14.64
C SER A 155 11.88 -21.62 -15.38
N THR A 156 11.86 -21.80 -16.68
CA THR A 156 10.66 -21.66 -17.51
C THR A 156 9.71 -22.84 -17.40
N GLU A 157 10.26 -24.04 -17.15
CA GLU A 157 9.48 -25.30 -17.08
C GLU A 157 9.37 -25.86 -15.65
N GLY A 158 9.98 -25.21 -14.66
CA GLY A 158 9.91 -25.57 -13.25
C GLY A 158 10.81 -26.72 -12.79
N ASN A 159 11.55 -27.36 -13.70
CA ASN A 159 12.35 -28.57 -13.43
C ASN A 159 13.86 -28.42 -13.69
N CYS A 160 14.26 -27.48 -14.55
CA CYS A 160 15.66 -27.20 -14.85
C CYS A 160 15.95 -25.71 -14.74
N ILE A 161 17.17 -25.38 -14.33
CA ILE A 161 17.65 -24.00 -14.26
C ILE A 161 17.83 -23.50 -15.70
N THR A 162 17.25 -22.35 -16.05
CA THR A 162 17.40 -21.68 -17.36
C THR A 162 18.29 -20.44 -17.26
N ASP A 163 18.38 -19.81 -16.08
CA ASP A 163 19.25 -18.66 -15.84
C ASP A 163 19.52 -18.46 -14.33
N VAL A 164 20.59 -17.73 -14.01
CA VAL A 164 20.95 -17.35 -12.64
C VAL A 164 21.21 -15.83 -12.61
N PRO A 165 20.20 -15.02 -12.28
CA PRO A 165 20.33 -13.58 -12.28
C PRO A 165 21.40 -13.10 -11.29
N LYS A 166 22.08 -12.01 -11.60
CA LYS A 166 23.09 -11.42 -10.72
C LYS A 166 22.39 -10.90 -9.44
N ARG A 167 22.64 -11.58 -8.30
CA ARG A 167 21.98 -11.30 -7.00
C ARG A 167 22.06 -9.81 -6.59
N SER A 168 23.18 -9.12 -6.86
CA SER A 168 23.36 -7.72 -6.48
C SER A 168 22.43 -6.73 -7.22
N THR A 169 21.72 -7.18 -8.24
CA THR A 169 20.73 -6.39 -8.99
C THR A 169 19.29 -6.73 -8.63
N LEU A 170 19.09 -7.69 -7.72
CA LEU A 170 17.77 -8.17 -7.34
C LEU A 170 17.30 -7.53 -6.02
N HIS A 171 16.07 -7.02 -6.06
CA HIS A 171 15.38 -6.42 -4.93
C HIS A 171 14.02 -7.09 -4.73
N ALA A 172 13.75 -7.53 -3.50
CA ALA A 172 12.44 -8.03 -3.13
C ALA A 172 11.54 -6.86 -2.71
N GLY A 173 10.42 -6.66 -3.41
CA GLY A 173 9.45 -5.61 -3.12
C GLY A 173 8.70 -5.86 -1.81
N GLN A 174 8.49 -4.78 -1.07
CA GLN A 174 7.71 -4.75 0.16
C GLN A 174 6.62 -3.68 0.06
N THR A 175 5.88 -3.45 1.14
CA THR A 175 5.07 -2.25 1.33
C THR A 175 5.66 -1.47 2.52
N PRO A 176 5.54 -0.13 2.52
CA PRO A 176 4.71 0.71 1.67
C PRO A 176 5.19 0.86 0.21
N GLU A 177 4.21 1.11 -0.67
CA GLU A 177 4.39 1.64 -2.01
C GLU A 177 3.79 3.05 -2.03
N ALA A 178 4.44 4.02 -2.66
CA ALA A 178 3.94 5.40 -2.75
C ALA A 178 3.85 5.85 -4.21
N PHE A 179 2.80 6.60 -4.55
CA PHE A 179 2.51 7.03 -5.92
C PHE A 179 1.97 8.46 -5.94
N LYS A 180 2.29 9.24 -6.98
CA LYS A 180 1.57 10.48 -7.28
C LYS A 180 0.16 10.15 -7.75
N LEU A 181 -0.85 10.68 -7.05
CA LEU A 181 -2.26 10.34 -7.24
C LEU A 181 -2.70 10.47 -8.71
N GLY A 182 -2.44 11.61 -9.33
CA GLY A 182 -2.90 11.86 -10.71
C GLY A 182 -2.35 10.86 -11.70
N LYS A 183 -1.02 10.62 -11.67
CA LYS A 183 -0.37 9.66 -12.57
C LYS A 183 -0.86 8.24 -12.34
N TYR A 184 -0.98 7.83 -11.08
CA TYR A 184 -1.36 6.45 -10.75
C TYR A 184 -2.84 6.18 -11.00
N LEU A 185 -3.72 7.16 -10.77
CA LEU A 185 -5.13 7.07 -11.13
C LEU A 185 -5.30 6.97 -12.65
N LYS A 186 -4.61 7.82 -13.42
CA LYS A 186 -4.67 7.85 -14.87
C LYS A 186 -4.33 6.49 -15.50
N ILE A 187 -3.27 5.82 -15.06
CA ILE A 187 -2.90 4.51 -15.62
C ILE A 187 -3.95 3.43 -15.32
N HIS A 188 -4.74 3.54 -14.25
CA HIS A 188 -5.88 2.66 -14.01
C HIS A 188 -7.07 3.00 -14.91
N GLU A 189 -7.31 4.28 -15.18
CA GLU A 189 -8.41 4.73 -16.06
C GLU A 189 -8.17 4.37 -17.54
N GLU A 190 -6.90 4.30 -17.96
CA GLU A 190 -6.50 3.98 -19.32
C GLU A 190 -6.38 2.47 -19.61
N ARG A 191 -6.65 1.60 -18.64
CA ARG A 191 -6.51 0.14 -18.78
C ARG A 191 -7.84 -0.57 -18.60
N SER A 192 -8.00 -1.70 -19.30
CA SER A 192 -9.16 -2.56 -19.13
C SER A 192 -9.15 -3.24 -17.76
N TYR A 193 -10.32 -3.76 -17.39
CA TYR A 193 -10.48 -4.50 -16.13
C TYR A 193 -9.51 -5.69 -16.05
N GLU A 194 -9.37 -6.42 -17.16
CA GLU A 194 -8.52 -7.61 -17.29
C GLU A 194 -7.02 -7.26 -17.21
N GLU A 195 -6.62 -6.15 -17.82
CA GLU A 195 -5.24 -5.67 -17.73
C GLU A 195 -4.86 -5.31 -16.28
N ILE A 196 -5.77 -4.65 -15.56
CA ILE A 196 -5.60 -4.33 -14.14
C ILE A 196 -5.56 -5.61 -13.30
N ALA A 197 -6.43 -6.59 -13.59
CA ALA A 197 -6.51 -7.86 -12.87
C ALA A 197 -5.25 -8.72 -13.03
N ALA A 198 -4.58 -8.63 -14.16
CA ALA A 198 -3.39 -9.44 -14.47
C ALA A 198 -2.13 -9.01 -13.68
N VAL A 199 -2.15 -7.83 -13.05
CA VAL A 199 -0.99 -7.29 -12.35
C VAL A 199 -1.02 -7.64 -10.87
N THR A 200 0.11 -8.11 -10.33
CA THR A 200 0.21 -8.55 -8.93
C THR A 200 0.71 -7.46 -7.99
N GLY A 201 1.56 -6.54 -8.46
CA GLY A 201 2.19 -5.48 -7.66
C GLY A 201 1.87 -4.07 -8.14
N GLY A 202 1.66 -3.12 -7.22
CA GLY A 202 1.39 -1.73 -7.58
C GLY A 202 2.57 -1.06 -8.27
N ALA A 203 3.78 -1.26 -7.76
CA ALA A 203 5.01 -0.75 -8.37
C ALA A 203 5.32 -1.40 -9.73
N GLU A 204 5.01 -2.71 -9.89
CA GLU A 204 5.09 -3.39 -11.19
C GLU A 204 4.17 -2.73 -12.22
N PHE A 205 2.92 -2.48 -11.83
CA PHE A 205 1.95 -1.83 -12.70
C PHE A 205 2.41 -0.43 -13.12
N ALA A 206 2.82 0.38 -12.15
CA ALA A 206 3.34 1.72 -12.40
C ALA A 206 4.54 1.70 -13.37
N PHE A 207 5.51 0.81 -13.15
CA PHE A 207 6.69 0.65 -14.01
C PHE A 207 6.31 0.24 -15.43
N ARG A 208 5.43 -0.76 -15.61
CA ARG A 208 4.97 -1.22 -16.93
C ARG A 208 4.21 -0.13 -17.70
N CYS A 209 3.58 0.81 -16.99
CA CYS A 209 2.91 1.98 -17.56
C CYS A 209 3.82 3.22 -17.70
N GLY A 210 5.14 3.06 -17.56
CA GLY A 210 6.13 4.10 -17.82
C GLY A 210 6.37 5.10 -16.69
N MET A 211 5.84 4.85 -15.48
CA MET A 211 6.16 5.67 -14.31
C MET A 211 7.59 5.37 -13.83
N LYS A 212 8.29 6.42 -13.36
CA LYS A 212 9.61 6.26 -12.74
C LYS A 212 9.44 5.81 -11.29
N VAL A 213 9.76 4.54 -11.01
CA VAL A 213 9.65 3.94 -9.67
C VAL A 213 10.99 3.93 -8.97
N PHE A 214 11.08 4.61 -7.82
CA PHE A 214 12.26 4.62 -6.97
C PHE A 214 12.25 3.43 -6.00
N LEU A 215 13.41 2.78 -5.82
CA LEU A 215 13.58 1.71 -4.83
C LEU A 215 14.07 2.33 -3.53
N SER A 216 13.19 2.49 -2.54
CA SER A 216 13.56 2.93 -1.20
C SER A 216 14.00 1.74 -0.34
N LYS A 217 14.76 2.02 0.73
CA LYS A 217 15.23 0.97 1.63
C LYS A 217 14.10 0.45 2.50
N GLY A 218 13.84 -0.84 2.45
CA GLY A 218 12.92 -1.56 3.33
C GLY A 218 13.62 -2.22 4.52
N GLU A 219 12.87 -3.01 5.28
CA GLU A 219 13.33 -3.70 6.49
C GLU A 219 12.87 -5.16 6.50
N GLU A 220 13.75 -6.08 6.97
CA GLU A 220 13.43 -7.51 7.03
C GLU A 220 12.25 -7.82 7.95
N LEU A 221 12.12 -7.09 9.07
CA LEU A 221 11.02 -7.25 10.03
C LEU A 221 9.64 -6.86 9.48
N SER A 222 9.58 -6.14 8.36
CA SER A 222 8.31 -5.79 7.70
C SER A 222 7.56 -7.02 7.15
N LEU A 223 8.23 -8.15 6.96
CA LEU A 223 7.66 -9.41 6.52
C LEU A 223 7.48 -10.34 7.71
N ILE A 224 6.28 -10.37 8.31
CA ILE A 224 5.91 -11.46 9.20
C ILE A 224 5.46 -12.63 8.32
N HIS A 225 6.36 -13.58 8.09
CA HIS A 225 5.97 -14.91 7.64
C HIS A 225 5.47 -15.68 8.87
N ILE A 226 4.17 -15.76 9.00
CA ILE A 226 3.53 -16.71 9.91
C ILE A 226 3.40 -18.03 9.20
#